data_22d5d87d20de5565b73f134ae0cf4931
#
_entry.id   22d5d87d20de5565b73f134ae0cf4931
#
_cell.length_a   1.000
_cell.length_b   1.000
_cell.length_c   1.000
_cell.angle_alpha   90.00
_cell.angle_beta   90.00
_cell.angle_gamma   90.00
#
_symmetry.space_group_name_H-M   'P 1'
#
loop_
_entity.id
_entity.type
_entity.pdbx_description
1 polymer ?
#
loop_
_entity_poly.entity_id
_entity_poly.type
_entity_poly.pdbx_seq_one_letter_code
_entity_poly.pdbx_strand_id
1 'polypeptide(L)'
;MTSVDFDGAMQEARAALDLFVKGDAEAYKSVYSESEEITVANPWGGIPHGRDEVIEALDRAASNFRDGHATGFETIERLVTPDLAYTVEIERYVAKVGGSSDLSPIVLRVSSVYRLEDEGWKLLHRHADPRIGPQTPESLLQP
;
A
#
# COMPACT_ATOMS: atom_id res chain seq x y z
N MET A 1 -15.39 22.30 10.59
CA MET A 1 -15.08 20.92 10.83
C MET A 1 -13.62 20.66 10.55
N THR A 2 -13.04 19.99 11.36
CA THR A 2 -11.73 19.56 11.05
C THR A 2 -11.80 18.28 10.29
N SER A 3 -11.29 18.33 9.13
CA SER A 3 -10.92 17.10 8.53
C SER A 3 -10.00 16.37 9.45
N VAL A 4 -10.04 15.10 9.45
CA VAL A 4 -8.96 14.30 9.93
C VAL A 4 -7.74 14.79 9.17
N ASP A 5 -6.74 15.22 9.88
CA ASP A 5 -5.53 15.70 9.23
C ASP A 5 -4.83 14.54 8.50
N PHE A 6 -3.87 14.87 7.67
CA PHE A 6 -3.18 13.85 6.90
C PHE A 6 -2.40 12.88 7.79
N ASP A 7 -1.91 13.33 8.95
CA ASP A 7 -1.23 12.45 9.90
C ASP A 7 -2.17 11.33 10.37
N GLY A 8 -3.41 11.67 10.67
CA GLY A 8 -4.41 10.68 11.07
C GLY A 8 -4.69 9.68 9.96
N ALA A 9 -4.79 10.15 8.71
CA ALA A 9 -5.00 9.27 7.56
C ALA A 9 -3.82 8.31 7.38
N MET A 10 -2.59 8.79 7.55
CA MET A 10 -1.41 7.92 7.47
C MET A 10 -1.41 6.87 8.58
N GLN A 11 -1.81 7.24 9.79
CA GLN A 11 -1.89 6.28 10.88
C GLN A 11 -2.94 5.21 10.62
N GLU A 12 -4.08 5.59 10.07
CA GLU A 12 -5.12 4.62 9.68
C GLU A 12 -4.61 3.67 8.60
N ALA A 13 -3.92 4.19 7.61
CA ALA A 13 -3.36 3.36 6.54
C ALA A 13 -2.34 2.37 7.09
N ARG A 14 -1.49 2.81 8.01
CA ARG A 14 -0.47 1.94 8.62
C ARG A 14 -1.09 0.85 9.47
N ALA A 15 -2.12 1.18 10.25
CA ALA A 15 -2.84 0.18 11.03
C ALA A 15 -3.52 -0.85 10.11
N ALA A 16 -4.09 -0.38 9.00
CA ALA A 16 -4.73 -1.25 8.03
C ALA A 16 -3.71 -2.18 7.34
N LEU A 17 -2.50 -1.67 7.05
CA LEU A 17 -1.43 -2.48 6.46
C LEU A 17 -0.92 -3.55 7.43
N ASP A 18 -0.90 -3.26 8.72
CA ASP A 18 -0.55 -4.26 9.72
C ASP A 18 -1.54 -5.44 9.69
N LEU A 19 -2.83 -5.15 9.54
CA LEU A 19 -3.85 -6.18 9.38
C LEU A 19 -3.73 -6.90 8.04
N PHE A 20 -3.33 -6.18 7.00
CA PHE A 20 -3.22 -6.73 5.65
C PHE A 20 -2.23 -7.90 5.61
N VAL A 21 -1.10 -7.77 6.30
CA VAL A 21 -0.09 -8.84 6.32
C VAL A 21 -0.44 -9.97 7.28
N LYS A 22 -1.56 -9.85 7.97
CA LYS A 22 -2.19 -10.96 8.71
C LYS A 22 -3.17 -11.73 7.84
N GLY A 23 -3.45 -11.24 6.62
CA GLY A 23 -4.41 -11.81 5.70
C GLY A 23 -5.76 -11.12 5.68
N ASP A 24 -5.90 -9.99 6.39
CA ASP A 24 -7.15 -9.26 6.51
C ASP A 24 -7.07 -7.96 5.69
N ALA A 25 -7.78 -7.92 4.57
CA ALA A 25 -7.78 -6.78 3.67
C ALA A 25 -8.86 -5.74 3.99
N GLU A 26 -9.79 -6.02 4.90
CA GLU A 26 -11.00 -5.20 5.04
C GLU A 26 -10.72 -3.75 5.42
N ALA A 27 -9.85 -3.53 6.41
CA ALA A 27 -9.50 -2.17 6.81
C ALA A 27 -8.79 -1.42 5.70
N TYR A 28 -7.90 -2.10 4.98
CA TYR A 28 -7.14 -1.45 3.91
C TYR A 28 -8.01 -1.11 2.70
N LYS A 29 -9.02 -1.90 2.40
CA LYS A 29 -10.00 -1.57 1.34
C LYS A 29 -10.66 -0.22 1.63
N SER A 30 -10.95 0.09 2.90
CA SER A 30 -11.62 1.33 3.26
C SER A 30 -10.71 2.55 3.23
N VAL A 31 -9.39 2.36 3.15
CA VAL A 31 -8.43 3.47 2.97
C VAL A 31 -8.52 4.03 1.55
N TYR A 32 -8.89 3.21 0.57
CA TYR A 32 -8.99 3.64 -0.82
C TYR A 32 -10.27 4.41 -1.08
N SER A 33 -10.17 5.38 -2.01
CA SER A 33 -11.34 6.09 -2.52
C SER A 33 -12.33 5.11 -3.13
N GLU A 34 -13.61 5.44 -3.09
CA GLU A 34 -14.64 4.67 -3.78
C GLU A 34 -14.78 5.06 -5.25
N SER A 35 -13.96 6.00 -5.71
CA SER A 35 -13.92 6.44 -7.09
C SER A 35 -13.39 5.36 -8.03
N GLU A 36 -13.80 5.45 -9.31
CA GLU A 36 -13.26 4.58 -10.35
C GLU A 36 -11.86 5.00 -10.81
N GLU A 37 -11.35 6.09 -10.28
CA GLU A 37 -10.02 6.60 -10.63
C GLU A 37 -8.87 5.89 -9.91
N ILE A 38 -9.17 5.02 -8.95
CA ILE A 38 -8.12 4.39 -8.15
C ILE A 38 -7.34 3.35 -8.95
N THR A 39 -6.05 3.24 -8.65
CA THR A 39 -5.15 2.25 -9.24
C THR A 39 -4.22 1.71 -8.17
N VAL A 40 -3.76 0.48 -8.36
CA VAL A 40 -2.71 -0.08 -7.51
C VAL A 40 -1.73 -0.87 -8.39
N ALA A 41 -0.43 -0.67 -8.13
CA ALA A 41 0.63 -1.45 -8.74
C ALA A 41 1.36 -2.18 -7.62
N ASN A 42 0.99 -3.43 -7.38
CA ASN A 42 1.56 -4.20 -6.28
C ASN A 42 2.76 -5.03 -6.77
N PRO A 43 3.56 -5.60 -5.85
CA PRO A 43 4.81 -6.28 -6.23
C PRO A 43 4.64 -7.48 -7.15
N TRP A 44 3.44 -8.04 -7.24
CA TRP A 44 3.19 -9.22 -8.08
C TRP A 44 2.73 -8.88 -9.48
N GLY A 45 2.71 -7.60 -9.82
CA GLY A 45 2.45 -7.15 -11.19
C GLY A 45 1.01 -6.75 -11.44
N GLY A 46 0.80 -6.28 -12.68
CA GLY A 46 -0.49 -5.74 -13.09
C GLY A 46 -0.73 -4.35 -12.53
N ILE A 47 -1.75 -3.71 -13.08
CA ILE A 47 -2.21 -2.39 -12.62
C ILE A 47 -3.73 -2.43 -12.53
N PRO A 48 -4.30 -3.07 -11.50
CA PRO A 48 -5.75 -3.00 -11.27
C PRO A 48 -6.23 -1.55 -11.26
N HIS A 49 -7.31 -1.28 -11.96
CA HIS A 49 -7.85 0.05 -12.16
C HIS A 49 -9.36 0.05 -11.89
N GLY A 50 -9.81 0.98 -11.09
CA GLY A 50 -11.19 1.09 -10.69
C GLY A 50 -11.51 0.27 -9.46
N ARG A 51 -12.65 0.58 -8.84
CA ARG A 51 -12.98 0.04 -7.53
C ARG A 51 -13.05 -1.49 -7.52
N ASP A 52 -13.74 -2.08 -8.48
CA ASP A 52 -13.93 -3.53 -8.48
C ASP A 52 -12.62 -4.28 -8.65
N GLU A 53 -11.78 -3.85 -9.60
CA GLU A 53 -10.50 -4.51 -9.85
C GLU A 53 -9.54 -4.34 -8.67
N VAL A 54 -9.53 -3.16 -8.07
CA VAL A 54 -8.64 -2.88 -6.94
C VAL A 54 -9.05 -3.71 -5.73
N ILE A 55 -10.33 -3.77 -5.40
CA ILE A 55 -10.82 -4.58 -4.27
C ILE A 55 -10.47 -6.06 -4.47
N GLU A 56 -10.69 -6.58 -5.67
CA GLU A 56 -10.35 -7.96 -5.98
C GLU A 56 -8.84 -8.21 -5.85
N ALA A 57 -8.02 -7.26 -6.32
CA ALA A 57 -6.56 -7.37 -6.22
C ALA A 57 -6.10 -7.32 -4.76
N LEU A 58 -6.72 -6.49 -3.93
CA LEU A 58 -6.38 -6.42 -2.51
C LEU A 58 -6.72 -7.72 -1.79
N ASP A 59 -7.86 -8.32 -2.10
CA ASP A 59 -8.22 -9.62 -1.54
C ASP A 59 -7.21 -10.70 -1.94
N ARG A 60 -6.84 -10.75 -3.21
CA ARG A 60 -5.84 -11.72 -3.68
C ARG A 60 -4.50 -11.52 -2.99
N ALA A 61 -4.06 -10.26 -2.90
CA ALA A 61 -2.78 -9.95 -2.28
C ALA A 61 -2.76 -10.34 -0.80
N ALA A 62 -3.81 -9.98 -0.05
CA ALA A 62 -3.89 -10.30 1.36
C ALA A 62 -3.91 -11.81 1.60
N SER A 63 -4.50 -12.58 0.69
CA SER A 63 -4.57 -14.04 0.82
C SER A 63 -3.19 -14.70 0.77
N ASN A 64 -2.17 -13.97 0.32
CA ASN A 64 -0.79 -14.48 0.27
C ASN A 64 0.00 -14.18 1.54
N PHE A 65 -0.59 -13.50 2.53
CA PHE A 65 0.08 -13.17 3.78
C PHE A 65 -0.59 -13.88 4.95
N ARG A 66 0.23 -14.35 5.89
CA ARG A 66 -0.26 -14.97 7.13
C ARG A 66 0.64 -14.59 8.28
N ASP A 67 0.04 -14.44 9.47
CA ASP A 67 0.73 -14.24 10.74
C ASP A 67 1.70 -13.06 10.76
N GLY A 68 1.46 -12.08 9.92
CA GLY A 68 2.38 -10.97 9.74
C GLY A 68 2.10 -9.79 10.67
N HIS A 69 3.07 -8.90 10.73
CA HIS A 69 2.91 -7.61 11.39
C HIS A 69 3.88 -6.61 10.78
N ALA A 70 3.55 -5.33 10.90
CA ALA A 70 4.42 -4.27 10.47
C ALA A 70 5.54 -4.07 11.49
N THR A 71 6.76 -3.88 11.01
CA THR A 71 7.92 -3.66 11.87
C THR A 71 8.42 -2.22 11.81
N GLY A 72 8.04 -1.46 10.78
CA GLY A 72 8.41 -0.05 10.71
C GLY A 72 7.97 0.59 9.41
N PHE A 73 7.79 1.91 9.48
CA PHE A 73 7.49 2.76 8.34
C PHE A 73 8.45 3.93 8.37
N GLU A 74 9.08 4.20 7.25
CA GLU A 74 10.03 5.30 7.14
C GLU A 74 9.56 6.23 6.02
N THR A 75 9.26 7.48 6.35
CA THR A 75 8.86 8.49 5.37
C THR A 75 10.10 9.09 4.76
N ILE A 76 10.26 8.94 3.44
CA ILE A 76 11.36 9.55 2.69
C ILE A 76 10.96 10.96 2.28
N GLU A 77 9.73 11.13 1.77
CA GLU A 77 9.20 12.44 1.38
C GLU A 77 7.69 12.45 1.55
N ARG A 78 7.18 13.64 1.80
CA ARG A 78 5.76 13.86 2.01
C ARG A 78 5.41 15.27 1.54
N LEU A 79 4.42 15.38 0.68
CA LEU A 79 3.89 16.67 0.25
C LEU A 79 2.38 16.67 0.42
N VAL A 80 1.86 17.69 1.10
CA VAL A 80 0.43 17.82 1.34
C VAL A 80 -0.01 19.17 0.79
N THR A 81 -0.95 19.15 -0.16
CA THR A 81 -1.62 20.35 -0.67
C THR A 81 -3.04 20.36 -0.12
N PRO A 82 -3.85 21.42 -0.38
CA PRO A 82 -5.22 21.44 0.16
C PRO A 82 -6.09 20.26 -0.23
N ASP A 83 -5.89 19.65 -1.39
CA ASP A 83 -6.77 18.59 -1.87
C ASP A 83 -6.04 17.31 -2.31
N LEU A 84 -4.71 17.35 -2.48
CA LEU A 84 -3.93 16.18 -2.87
C LEU A 84 -2.68 16.08 -2.01
N ALA A 85 -2.25 14.86 -1.80
CA ALA A 85 -1.01 14.61 -1.07
C ALA A 85 -0.31 13.39 -1.69
N TYR A 86 1.02 13.36 -1.58
CA TYR A 86 1.74 12.14 -1.91
C TYR A 86 2.77 11.83 -0.83
N THR A 87 3.11 10.55 -0.73
CA THR A 87 4.17 10.09 0.14
C THR A 87 5.08 9.15 -0.62
N VAL A 88 6.35 9.15 -0.24
CA VAL A 88 7.31 8.13 -0.64
C VAL A 88 7.85 7.52 0.65
N GLU A 89 7.68 6.21 0.80
CA GLU A 89 7.98 5.54 2.07
C GLU A 89 8.69 4.22 1.85
N ILE A 90 9.39 3.78 2.89
CA ILE A 90 9.84 2.40 3.01
C ILE A 90 8.92 1.75 4.04
N GLU A 91 8.33 0.63 3.66
CA GLU A 91 7.48 -0.16 4.56
C GLU A 91 8.17 -1.47 4.88
N ARG A 92 8.19 -1.83 6.17
CA ARG A 92 8.84 -3.05 6.63
C ARG A 92 7.86 -3.91 7.40
N TYR A 93 7.86 -5.20 7.07
CA TYR A 93 6.98 -6.19 7.66
C TYR A 93 7.73 -7.48 7.90
N VAL A 94 7.12 -8.35 8.71
CA VAL A 94 7.49 -9.76 8.81
C VAL A 94 6.21 -10.54 8.60
N ALA A 95 6.22 -11.54 7.73
CA ALA A 95 5.03 -12.34 7.46
C ALA A 95 5.41 -13.68 6.82
N LYS A 96 4.48 -14.61 6.87
CA LYS A 96 4.54 -15.80 6.01
C LYS A 96 3.93 -15.42 4.67
N VAL A 97 4.64 -15.69 3.58
CA VAL A 97 4.25 -15.27 2.23
C VAL A 97 4.08 -16.47 1.33
N GLY A 98 2.97 -16.51 0.60
CA GLY A 98 2.68 -17.56 -0.36
C GLY A 98 2.66 -18.93 0.32
N GLY A 99 3.39 -19.89 -0.22
CA GLY A 99 3.48 -21.24 0.34
C GLY A 99 4.50 -21.42 1.45
N SER A 100 5.21 -20.36 1.85
CA SER A 100 6.24 -20.46 2.88
C SER A 100 5.63 -20.65 4.26
N SER A 101 6.21 -21.53 5.07
CA SER A 101 5.81 -21.70 6.46
C SER A 101 6.65 -20.86 7.42
N ASP A 102 7.64 -20.14 6.91
CA ASP A 102 8.54 -19.34 7.73
C ASP A 102 8.16 -17.88 7.69
N LEU A 103 8.28 -17.19 8.83
CA LEU A 103 8.19 -15.73 8.88
C LEU A 103 9.44 -15.16 8.22
N SER A 104 9.24 -14.24 7.28
CA SER A 104 10.34 -13.63 6.53
C SER A 104 10.18 -12.12 6.51
N PRO A 105 11.29 -11.37 6.52
CA PRO A 105 11.22 -9.91 6.41
C PRO A 105 10.81 -9.51 4.99
N ILE A 106 10.00 -8.48 4.92
CA ILE A 106 9.53 -7.87 3.68
C ILE A 106 9.85 -6.39 3.76
N VAL A 107 10.50 -5.87 2.74
CA VAL A 107 10.80 -4.44 2.66
C VAL A 107 10.32 -3.95 1.30
N LEU A 108 9.47 -2.93 1.32
CA LEU A 108 8.88 -2.37 0.10
C LEU A 108 9.21 -0.89 0.00
N ARG A 109 9.49 -0.44 -1.22
CA ARG A 109 9.49 1.00 -1.50
C ARG A 109 8.11 1.34 -2.08
N VAL A 110 7.52 2.41 -1.55
CA VAL A 110 6.11 2.70 -1.79
C VAL A 110 5.92 4.17 -2.13
N SER A 111 5.17 4.41 -3.20
CA SER A 111 4.66 5.74 -3.51
C SER A 111 3.14 5.70 -3.41
N SER A 112 2.56 6.69 -2.77
CA SER A 112 1.11 6.78 -2.58
C SER A 112 0.62 8.17 -2.89
N VAL A 113 -0.56 8.26 -3.52
CA VAL A 113 -1.25 9.52 -3.79
C VAL A 113 -2.61 9.48 -3.10
N TYR A 114 -2.90 10.53 -2.33
CA TYR A 114 -4.15 10.67 -1.59
C TYR A 114 -4.91 11.89 -2.08
N ARG A 115 -6.23 11.86 -1.97
CA ARG A 115 -7.08 13.01 -2.24
C ARG A 115 -7.98 13.27 -1.04
N LEU A 116 -8.16 14.55 -0.69
CA LEU A 116 -9.10 14.93 0.35
C LEU A 116 -10.51 14.88 -0.24
N GLU A 117 -11.33 14.02 0.32
CA GLU A 117 -12.74 13.83 -0.07
C GLU A 117 -13.61 14.17 1.14
N ASP A 118 -14.94 14.14 0.97
CA ASP A 118 -15.87 14.50 2.05
C ASP A 118 -15.64 13.68 3.32
N GLU A 119 -15.26 12.44 3.17
CA GLU A 119 -15.04 11.51 4.28
C GLU A 119 -13.62 11.56 4.83
N GLY A 120 -12.77 12.41 4.30
CA GLY A 120 -11.38 12.54 4.69
C GLY A 120 -10.42 12.18 3.56
N TRP A 121 -9.16 12.03 3.90
CA TRP A 121 -8.12 11.67 2.93
C TRP A 121 -8.30 10.22 2.49
N LYS A 122 -8.36 10.00 1.18
CA LYS A 122 -8.53 8.68 0.59
C LYS A 122 -7.41 8.37 -0.39
N LEU A 123 -6.97 7.14 -0.41
CA LEU A 123 -5.90 6.69 -1.29
C LEU A 123 -6.42 6.56 -2.72
N LEU A 124 -5.75 7.22 -3.66
CA LEU A 124 -6.05 7.12 -5.09
C LEU A 124 -5.15 6.13 -5.80
N HIS A 125 -3.89 6.08 -5.39
CA HIS A 125 -2.89 5.27 -6.06
C HIS A 125 -1.83 4.81 -5.09
N ARG A 126 -1.40 3.58 -5.25
CA ARG A 126 -0.26 3.02 -4.54
C ARG A 126 0.57 2.21 -5.51
N HIS A 127 1.87 2.44 -5.47
CA HIS A 127 2.85 1.57 -6.14
C HIS A 127 3.81 1.06 -5.08
N ALA A 128 3.95 -0.25 -4.99
CA ALA A 128 4.86 -0.88 -4.04
C ALA A 128 5.68 -1.94 -4.74
N ASP A 129 6.98 -1.98 -4.49
CA ASP A 129 7.85 -3.03 -5.00
C ASP A 129 9.00 -3.30 -4.03
N PRO A 130 9.67 -4.46 -4.15
CA PRO A 130 10.75 -4.82 -3.23
C PRO A 130 12.14 -4.38 -3.71
N ARG A 131 12.22 -3.48 -4.67
CA ARG A 131 13.50 -3.08 -5.29
C ARG A 131 14.17 -1.98 -4.47
N ILE A 132 14.57 -2.30 -3.26
CA ILE A 132 15.13 -1.32 -2.32
C ILE A 132 16.51 -0.85 -2.76
N GLY A 133 17.37 -1.77 -3.22
CA GLY A 133 18.71 -1.44 -3.66
C GLY A 133 18.80 -1.22 -5.16
N PRO A 134 19.90 -0.61 -5.64
CA PRO A 134 20.12 -0.46 -7.07
C PRO A 134 20.09 -1.80 -7.80
N GLN A 135 19.52 -1.81 -8.99
CA GLN A 135 19.42 -2.99 -9.83
C GLN A 135 20.32 -2.83 -11.05
N THR A 136 20.67 -3.93 -11.70
CA THR A 136 21.43 -3.87 -12.95
C THR A 136 20.51 -3.38 -14.10
N PRO A 137 21.10 -2.76 -15.13
CA PRO A 137 20.29 -2.32 -16.28
C PRO A 137 19.49 -3.47 -16.92
N GLU A 138 20.05 -4.67 -16.94
CA GLU A 138 19.42 -5.84 -17.54
C GLU A 138 18.13 -6.25 -16.81
N SER A 139 17.94 -5.77 -15.56
CA SER A 139 16.70 -6.06 -14.83
C SER A 139 15.46 -5.46 -15.50
N LEU A 140 15.63 -4.53 -16.45
CA LEU A 140 14.52 -3.98 -17.23
C LEU A 140 14.09 -4.90 -18.37
N LEU A 141 14.90 -5.84 -18.74
CA LEU A 141 14.60 -6.69 -19.90
C LEU A 141 13.51 -7.70 -19.54
N GLN A 142 12.58 -7.87 -20.50
CA GLN A 142 11.57 -8.90 -20.38
C GLN A 142 12.20 -10.28 -20.57
N PRO A 143 11.82 -11.27 -19.78
CA PRO A 143 12.33 -12.62 -19.96
C PRO A 143 11.88 -13.27 -21.26
#